data_4a89a6f5b30833fb9fc661c5935493f7
#
_entry.id   4a89a6f5b30833fb9fc661c5935493f7
#
_cell.length_a   1.000
_cell.length_b   1.000
_cell.length_c   1.000
_cell.angle_alpha   90.00
_cell.angle_beta   90.00
_cell.angle_gamma   90.00
#
_symmetry.space_group_name_H-M   'P 1'
#
loop_
_entity.id
_entity.type
_entity.pdbx_description
1 polymer ?
#
loop_
_entity_poly.entity_id
_entity_poly.type
_entity_poly.pdbx_seq_one_letter_code
_entity_poly.pdbx_strand_id
1 'polypeptide(L)'
;MSKQSYISDLITTEEIEKWNSDKIVFIEAPTGKGKSHFIKHTLSQHDNTKKILILVNRTIIKKQSEVEIGDNEHITIKTYQHLSEVILTKSEKIADFIGFDYIICDESHHFCEESEFIFNTDVSFNWVINQNAIKIFMTATANFIKGYLTEKLKLEINHYYIENNYNFIEELYFYENDKTISKLLFFLPPDEKAIYFTSAKKAYEMSKLLDSHIFYCSNNNYNYRQYVDSEKITYIEENEMFEEQILCCTKVADCGFNLKDNKIKHLIIDIADLSSIIQCIGRKRIEFNNKIILYIKDKKGNAIVRKLENFQEKIKYANIILEKGDIALIEEYSHKNTYGNLIYDVVNREKLRIEKKVNPLMHYTCNQNIILYEEILLDKEDGFKNKLLERMGISDMAYTYLEQELDALILEDILNKFIGIKLFKDEQNKFKEMLLKELLNTPKGKSRAVGLKTINSLFEESDLKYIVDSKKETIGEMKDKRYWVINKI
;
A
#
# COMPACT_ATOMS: atom_id res chain seq x y z
N MET A 1 2.84 -29.36 -4.12
CA MET A 1 3.53 -28.08 -4.42
C MET A 1 2.89 -27.52 -5.68
N SER A 2 2.10 -26.45 -5.58
CA SER A 2 1.56 -25.78 -6.76
C SER A 2 2.73 -25.12 -7.51
N LYS A 3 2.92 -25.47 -8.78
CA LYS A 3 3.93 -24.90 -9.65
C LYS A 3 3.65 -23.40 -9.74
N GLN A 4 4.64 -22.57 -9.42
CA GLN A 4 4.50 -21.12 -9.51
C GLN A 4 4.34 -20.77 -10.99
N SER A 5 3.16 -20.28 -11.40
CA SER A 5 2.89 -19.92 -12.79
C SER A 5 3.48 -18.56 -13.13
N TYR A 6 4.15 -18.46 -14.27
CA TYR A 6 4.68 -17.23 -14.86
C TYR A 6 3.85 -16.83 -16.07
N ILE A 7 3.96 -15.58 -16.51
CA ILE A 7 3.25 -15.09 -17.71
C ILE A 7 3.61 -15.94 -18.93
N SER A 8 4.89 -16.28 -19.09
CA SER A 8 5.35 -17.12 -20.23
C SER A 8 4.86 -18.56 -20.18
N ASP A 9 4.36 -19.05 -19.01
CA ASP A 9 3.72 -20.36 -18.94
C ASP A 9 2.26 -20.30 -19.43
N LEU A 10 1.63 -19.12 -19.31
CA LEU A 10 0.23 -18.90 -19.68
C LEU A 10 0.08 -18.43 -21.12
N ILE A 11 0.98 -17.54 -21.57
CA ILE A 11 0.96 -16.95 -22.91
C ILE A 11 2.08 -17.56 -23.76
N THR A 12 1.69 -18.53 -24.58
CA THR A 12 2.57 -19.21 -25.53
C THR A 12 2.66 -18.44 -26.85
N THR A 13 3.59 -18.84 -27.72
CA THR A 13 3.68 -18.29 -29.10
C THR A 13 2.38 -18.48 -29.88
N GLU A 14 1.71 -19.62 -29.71
CA GLU A 14 0.42 -19.91 -30.34
C GLU A 14 -0.71 -18.96 -29.87
N GLU A 15 -0.64 -18.50 -28.61
CA GLU A 15 -1.57 -17.46 -28.12
C GLU A 15 -1.28 -16.08 -28.71
N ILE A 16 0.01 -15.72 -28.86
CA ILE A 16 0.43 -14.46 -29.46
C ILE A 16 -0.03 -14.34 -30.92
N GLU A 17 0.00 -15.44 -31.68
CA GLU A 17 -0.46 -15.48 -33.09
C GLU A 17 -1.95 -15.17 -33.25
N LYS A 18 -2.76 -15.35 -32.20
CA LYS A 18 -4.19 -15.04 -32.22
C LYS A 18 -4.48 -13.56 -31.94
N TRP A 19 -3.49 -12.80 -31.49
CA TRP A 19 -3.70 -11.40 -31.16
C TRP A 19 -3.86 -10.53 -32.39
N ASN A 20 -4.71 -9.54 -32.28
CA ASN A 20 -4.94 -8.55 -33.34
C ASN A 20 -5.20 -7.16 -32.73
N SER A 21 -5.24 -6.13 -33.55
CA SER A 21 -5.44 -4.74 -33.10
C SER A 21 -6.86 -4.43 -32.61
N ASP A 22 -7.84 -5.31 -32.87
CA ASP A 22 -9.25 -5.07 -32.54
C ASP A 22 -9.55 -5.34 -31.08
N LYS A 23 -8.78 -6.24 -30.45
CA LYS A 23 -8.94 -6.60 -29.04
C LYS A 23 -7.74 -6.14 -28.22
N ILE A 24 -8.01 -5.76 -26.99
CA ILE A 24 -6.94 -5.45 -26.04
C ILE A 24 -6.48 -6.73 -25.37
N VAL A 25 -5.17 -6.96 -25.35
CA VAL A 25 -4.55 -7.99 -24.54
C VAL A 25 -4.42 -7.44 -23.12
N PHE A 26 -5.08 -8.08 -22.16
CA PHE A 26 -5.07 -7.63 -20.77
C PHE A 26 -4.43 -8.69 -19.88
N ILE A 27 -3.25 -8.36 -19.32
CA ILE A 27 -2.45 -9.27 -18.48
C ILE A 27 -2.53 -8.78 -17.03
N GLU A 28 -3.31 -9.48 -16.24
CA GLU A 28 -3.42 -9.25 -14.81
C GLU A 28 -2.49 -10.22 -14.09
N ALA A 29 -1.36 -9.73 -13.62
CA ALA A 29 -0.34 -10.56 -12.98
C ALA A 29 0.35 -9.80 -11.84
N PRO A 30 0.56 -10.47 -10.70
CA PRO A 30 1.32 -9.92 -9.57
C PRO A 30 2.72 -9.47 -9.96
N THR A 31 3.33 -8.66 -9.10
CA THR A 31 4.75 -8.35 -9.22
C THR A 31 5.59 -9.63 -9.11
N GLY A 32 6.68 -9.72 -9.89
CA GLY A 32 7.56 -10.90 -9.88
C GLY A 32 7.08 -12.09 -10.72
N LYS A 33 5.98 -11.97 -11.47
CA LYS A 33 5.48 -13.02 -12.36
C LYS A 33 6.07 -12.98 -13.79
N GLY A 34 7.21 -12.31 -13.95
CA GLY A 34 7.99 -12.35 -15.18
C GLY A 34 7.50 -11.43 -16.29
N LYS A 35 6.90 -10.25 -15.98
CA LYS A 35 6.48 -9.26 -16.98
C LYS A 35 7.63 -8.89 -17.94
N SER A 36 8.77 -8.43 -17.41
CA SER A 36 9.94 -8.06 -18.22
C SER A 36 10.52 -9.27 -18.98
N HIS A 37 10.57 -10.44 -18.35
CA HIS A 37 11.02 -11.68 -18.98
C HIS A 37 10.13 -12.07 -20.17
N PHE A 38 8.81 -11.98 -20.00
CA PHE A 38 7.85 -12.25 -21.07
C PHE A 38 8.07 -11.31 -22.27
N ILE A 39 8.24 -10.02 -22.02
CA ILE A 39 8.50 -9.03 -23.08
C ILE A 39 9.82 -9.37 -23.82
N LYS A 40 10.88 -9.61 -23.06
CA LYS A 40 12.24 -9.83 -23.60
C LYS A 40 12.41 -11.18 -24.29
N HIS A 41 11.89 -12.26 -23.73
CA HIS A 41 12.20 -13.62 -24.15
C HIS A 41 11.05 -14.35 -24.83
N THR A 42 9.82 -13.86 -24.70
CA THR A 42 8.67 -14.49 -25.36
C THR A 42 8.15 -13.60 -26.49
N LEU A 43 7.75 -12.38 -26.19
CA LEU A 43 7.11 -11.51 -27.17
C LEU A 43 8.11 -11.00 -28.23
N SER A 44 9.27 -10.47 -27.83
CA SER A 44 10.26 -9.92 -28.78
C SER A 44 10.99 -10.99 -29.62
N GLN A 45 11.07 -12.24 -29.12
CA GLN A 45 11.68 -13.32 -29.82
C GLN A 45 10.70 -14.10 -30.75
N HIS A 46 9.40 -13.93 -30.52
CA HIS A 46 8.38 -14.54 -31.37
C HIS A 46 8.46 -14.03 -32.81
N ASP A 47 8.62 -12.72 -32.98
CA ASP A 47 8.90 -12.09 -34.28
C ASP A 47 9.85 -10.90 -34.07
N ASN A 48 11.12 -11.12 -34.37
CA ASN A 48 12.17 -10.12 -34.20
C ASN A 48 12.13 -8.96 -35.21
N THR A 49 11.20 -8.97 -36.15
CA THR A 49 10.95 -7.85 -37.06
C THR A 49 9.98 -6.82 -36.49
N LYS A 50 9.23 -7.20 -35.48
CA LYS A 50 8.19 -6.38 -34.87
C LYS A 50 8.74 -5.34 -33.90
N LYS A 51 8.23 -4.12 -33.98
CA LYS A 51 8.61 -3.01 -33.13
C LYS A 51 7.69 -2.93 -31.91
N ILE A 52 8.26 -2.80 -30.73
CA ILE A 52 7.57 -2.77 -29.44
C ILE A 52 7.80 -1.41 -28.77
N LEU A 53 6.72 -0.71 -28.44
CA LEU A 53 6.74 0.45 -27.57
C LEU A 53 6.29 0.02 -26.17
N ILE A 54 7.11 0.28 -25.16
CA ILE A 54 6.78 0.06 -23.76
C ILE A 54 6.55 1.43 -23.12
N LEU A 55 5.35 1.63 -22.57
CA LEU A 55 4.98 2.80 -21.81
C LEU A 55 5.01 2.46 -20.32
N VAL A 56 5.77 3.23 -19.54
CA VAL A 56 5.93 3.07 -18.10
C VAL A 56 5.54 4.36 -17.36
N ASN A 57 5.21 4.26 -16.07
CA ASN A 57 4.68 5.37 -15.31
C ASN A 57 5.77 6.30 -14.72
N ARG A 58 7.02 5.86 -14.59
CA ARG A 58 8.10 6.64 -13.93
C ARG A 58 9.45 6.48 -14.60
N THR A 59 10.28 7.53 -14.49
CA THR A 59 11.65 7.52 -15.03
C THR A 59 12.55 6.46 -14.37
N ILE A 60 12.36 6.19 -13.08
CA ILE A 60 13.07 5.13 -12.35
C ILE A 60 12.74 3.76 -12.96
N ILE A 61 11.45 3.46 -13.15
CA ILE A 61 11.01 2.20 -13.77
C ILE A 61 11.52 2.11 -15.20
N LYS A 62 11.54 3.22 -15.94
CA LYS A 62 12.12 3.26 -17.28
C LYS A 62 13.59 2.79 -17.27
N LYS A 63 14.42 3.36 -16.38
CA LYS A 63 15.84 2.98 -16.26
C LYS A 63 15.99 1.51 -15.87
N GLN A 64 15.21 1.01 -14.91
CA GLN A 64 15.22 -0.41 -14.53
C GLN A 64 14.84 -1.32 -15.70
N SER A 65 13.78 -0.96 -16.43
CA SER A 65 13.35 -1.72 -17.62
C SER A 65 14.39 -1.69 -18.74
N GLU A 66 15.07 -0.56 -18.96
CA GLU A 66 16.16 -0.45 -19.91
C GLU A 66 17.34 -1.39 -19.55
N VAL A 67 17.68 -1.48 -18.27
CA VAL A 67 18.72 -2.41 -17.77
C VAL A 67 18.26 -3.87 -17.91
N GLU A 68 17.03 -4.20 -17.51
CA GLU A 68 16.49 -5.55 -17.57
C GLU A 68 16.35 -6.06 -19.01
N ILE A 69 15.86 -5.22 -19.92
CA ILE A 69 15.65 -5.58 -21.34
C ILE A 69 16.97 -5.60 -22.10
N GLY A 70 17.91 -4.70 -21.74
CA GLY A 70 19.19 -4.54 -22.41
C GLY A 70 19.04 -3.89 -23.80
N ASP A 71 20.13 -3.90 -24.58
CA ASP A 71 20.14 -3.33 -25.92
C ASP A 71 19.34 -4.20 -26.90
N ASN A 72 18.16 -3.71 -27.27
CA ASN A 72 17.30 -4.32 -28.27
C ASN A 72 16.73 -3.21 -29.19
N GLU A 73 17.18 -3.17 -30.43
CA GLU A 73 16.82 -2.13 -31.41
C GLU A 73 15.32 -2.10 -31.74
N HIS A 74 14.59 -3.18 -31.46
CA HIS A 74 13.15 -3.28 -31.71
C HIS A 74 12.28 -2.84 -30.53
N ILE A 75 12.90 -2.60 -29.36
CA ILE A 75 12.16 -2.20 -28.15
C ILE A 75 12.47 -0.75 -27.79
N THR A 76 11.43 0.08 -27.70
CA THR A 76 11.53 1.47 -27.27
C THR A 76 10.79 1.66 -25.96
N ILE A 77 11.44 2.25 -24.95
CA ILE A 77 10.82 2.49 -23.63
C ILE A 77 10.64 3.99 -23.42
N LYS A 78 9.42 4.41 -23.17
CA LYS A 78 9.04 5.82 -22.92
C LYS A 78 8.13 5.90 -21.68
N THR A 79 7.96 7.11 -21.14
CA THR A 79 7.01 7.33 -20.05
C THR A 79 5.66 7.83 -20.57
N TYR A 80 4.57 7.50 -19.87
CA TYR A 80 3.23 8.05 -20.18
C TYR A 80 3.22 9.58 -20.15
N GLN A 81 3.95 10.18 -19.20
CA GLN A 81 4.05 11.64 -19.05
C GLN A 81 4.68 12.27 -20.28
N HIS A 82 5.77 11.68 -20.78
CA HIS A 82 6.43 12.20 -21.99
C HIS A 82 5.50 12.11 -23.21
N LEU A 83 4.76 11.01 -23.37
CA LEU A 83 3.76 10.89 -24.42
C LEU A 83 2.68 11.97 -24.29
N SER A 84 2.12 12.15 -23.08
CA SER A 84 1.09 13.18 -22.83
C SER A 84 1.62 14.59 -23.11
N GLU A 85 2.84 14.91 -22.71
CA GLU A 85 3.49 16.18 -22.97
C GLU A 85 3.67 16.44 -24.47
N VAL A 86 4.18 15.47 -25.22
CA VAL A 86 4.37 15.57 -26.68
C VAL A 86 3.04 15.82 -27.40
N ILE A 87 1.97 15.16 -26.98
CA ILE A 87 0.62 15.34 -27.56
C ILE A 87 0.08 16.75 -27.23
N LEU A 88 0.13 17.17 -25.98
CA LEU A 88 -0.42 18.45 -25.52
C LEU A 88 0.33 19.66 -26.13
N THR A 89 1.64 19.52 -26.29
CA THR A 89 2.48 20.57 -26.91
C THR A 89 2.45 20.56 -28.43
N LYS A 90 1.84 19.52 -29.04
CA LYS A 90 1.84 19.27 -30.49
C LYS A 90 3.28 19.22 -31.06
N SER A 91 4.17 18.58 -30.31
CA SER A 91 5.58 18.44 -30.68
C SER A 91 5.78 17.47 -31.83
N GLU A 92 6.74 17.75 -32.73
CA GLU A 92 7.18 16.84 -33.80
C GLU A 92 7.72 15.51 -33.26
N LYS A 93 8.13 15.47 -31.99
CA LYS A 93 8.54 14.24 -31.29
C LYS A 93 7.46 13.18 -31.19
N ILE A 94 6.21 13.47 -31.59
CA ILE A 94 5.17 12.45 -31.71
C ILE A 94 5.57 11.34 -32.70
N ALA A 95 6.45 11.65 -33.64
CA ALA A 95 7.01 10.66 -34.57
C ALA A 95 7.78 9.52 -33.84
N ASP A 96 8.35 9.78 -32.67
CA ASP A 96 9.04 8.78 -31.83
C ASP A 96 8.10 7.71 -31.25
N PHE A 97 6.80 7.92 -31.36
CA PHE A 97 5.76 7.03 -30.83
C PHE A 97 4.95 6.32 -31.93
N ILE A 98 5.29 6.50 -33.20
CA ILE A 98 4.52 5.97 -34.34
C ILE A 98 5.26 4.78 -34.96
N GLY A 99 4.51 3.84 -35.54
CA GLY A 99 5.07 2.73 -36.33
C GLY A 99 5.49 1.52 -35.48
N PHE A 100 4.84 1.33 -34.33
CA PHE A 100 5.00 0.14 -33.51
C PHE A 100 3.91 -0.90 -33.81
N ASP A 101 4.28 -2.17 -33.78
CA ASP A 101 3.37 -3.30 -33.93
C ASP A 101 2.69 -3.64 -32.59
N TYR A 102 3.44 -3.48 -31.51
CA TYR A 102 2.95 -3.69 -30.14
C TYR A 102 3.12 -2.41 -29.30
N ILE A 103 2.09 -2.08 -28.52
CA ILE A 103 2.15 -1.04 -27.51
C ILE A 103 1.83 -1.67 -26.17
N ILE A 104 2.83 -1.73 -25.29
CA ILE A 104 2.72 -2.30 -23.95
C ILE A 104 2.54 -1.17 -22.95
N CYS A 105 1.43 -1.21 -22.21
CA CYS A 105 1.15 -0.34 -21.08
C CYS A 105 1.50 -1.06 -19.78
N ASP A 106 2.76 -0.92 -19.32
CA ASP A 106 3.18 -1.50 -18.05
C ASP A 106 2.66 -0.67 -16.87
N GLU A 107 2.29 -1.35 -15.79
CA GLU A 107 1.58 -0.78 -14.64
C GLU A 107 0.37 0.08 -15.08
N SER A 108 -0.47 -0.50 -15.96
CA SER A 108 -1.59 0.21 -16.62
C SER A 108 -2.66 0.75 -15.66
N HIS A 109 -2.69 0.31 -14.39
CA HIS A 109 -3.49 0.94 -13.33
C HIS A 109 -3.17 2.44 -13.16
N HIS A 110 -1.98 2.89 -13.60
CA HIS A 110 -1.57 4.29 -13.64
C HIS A 110 -2.63 5.19 -14.27
N PHE A 111 -3.32 4.75 -15.30
CA PHE A 111 -4.37 5.55 -15.96
C PHE A 111 -5.52 5.92 -15.04
N CYS A 112 -5.78 5.11 -14.02
CA CYS A 112 -6.91 5.22 -13.10
C CYS A 112 -6.53 5.58 -11.65
N GLU A 113 -5.34 5.21 -11.18
CA GLU A 113 -5.02 5.23 -9.75
C GLU A 113 -3.94 6.26 -9.34
N GLU A 114 -3.00 6.62 -10.22
CA GLU A 114 -1.91 7.55 -9.88
C GLU A 114 -2.25 9.06 -10.02
N SER A 115 -3.50 9.37 -9.98
CA SER A 115 -4.04 10.70 -10.23
C SER A 115 -3.69 11.78 -9.20
N GLU A 116 -3.06 11.46 -8.10
CA GLU A 116 -2.65 12.48 -7.13
C GLU A 116 -1.58 13.44 -7.69
N PHE A 117 -0.86 13.01 -8.74
CA PHE A 117 0.25 13.75 -9.32
C PHE A 117 0.11 14.02 -10.83
N ILE A 118 -0.75 13.30 -11.55
CA ILE A 118 -0.87 13.37 -13.00
C ILE A 118 -2.36 13.44 -13.37
N PHE A 119 -2.80 14.63 -13.77
CA PHE A 119 -4.23 14.92 -13.99
C PHE A 119 -4.73 14.53 -15.38
N ASN A 120 -3.83 14.36 -16.35
CA ASN A 120 -4.12 14.22 -17.78
C ASN A 120 -3.78 12.83 -18.33
N THR A 121 -3.96 11.78 -17.52
CA THR A 121 -3.71 10.38 -17.94
C THR A 121 -4.56 9.94 -19.12
N ASP A 122 -5.72 10.58 -19.32
CA ASP A 122 -6.61 10.35 -20.45
C ASP A 122 -5.97 10.73 -21.80
N VAL A 123 -5.00 11.62 -21.83
CA VAL A 123 -4.31 12.05 -23.05
C VAL A 123 -3.50 10.90 -23.65
N SER A 124 -2.61 10.30 -22.87
CA SER A 124 -1.83 9.13 -23.30
C SER A 124 -2.70 7.90 -23.49
N PHE A 125 -3.70 7.68 -22.62
CA PHE A 125 -4.65 6.58 -22.76
C PHE A 125 -5.40 6.63 -24.10
N ASN A 126 -6.01 7.76 -24.44
CA ASN A 126 -6.75 7.93 -25.68
C ASN A 126 -5.85 7.77 -26.90
N TRP A 127 -4.60 8.23 -26.81
CA TRP A 127 -3.65 8.00 -27.88
C TRP A 127 -3.39 6.51 -28.08
N VAL A 128 -3.10 5.75 -27.01
CA VAL A 128 -2.88 4.29 -27.06
C VAL A 128 -4.08 3.56 -27.67
N ILE A 129 -5.29 3.85 -27.19
CA ILE A 129 -6.50 3.15 -27.66
C ILE A 129 -6.74 3.34 -29.16
N ASN A 130 -6.37 4.50 -29.69
CA ASN A 130 -6.58 4.85 -31.11
C ASN A 130 -5.45 4.38 -32.04
N GLN A 131 -4.40 3.71 -31.54
CA GLN A 131 -3.36 3.18 -32.40
C GLN A 131 -3.79 1.88 -33.10
N ASN A 132 -3.38 1.72 -34.36
CA ASN A 132 -3.52 0.46 -35.10
C ASN A 132 -2.35 -0.47 -34.78
N ALA A 133 -2.22 -0.89 -33.50
CA ALA A 133 -1.21 -1.79 -32.97
C ALA A 133 -1.89 -2.78 -32.02
N ILE A 134 -1.24 -3.89 -31.72
CA ILE A 134 -1.68 -4.79 -30.66
C ILE A 134 -1.38 -4.10 -29.32
N LYS A 135 -2.44 -3.80 -28.56
CA LYS A 135 -2.37 -3.10 -27.27
C LYS A 135 -2.35 -4.10 -26.13
N ILE A 136 -1.30 -4.05 -25.30
CA ILE A 136 -1.09 -4.96 -24.17
C ILE A 136 -1.10 -4.14 -22.88
N PHE A 137 -2.11 -4.33 -22.05
CA PHE A 137 -2.23 -3.70 -20.74
C PHE A 137 -1.78 -4.69 -19.68
N MET A 138 -0.76 -4.32 -18.90
CA MET A 138 -0.19 -5.16 -17.83
C MET A 138 -0.33 -4.48 -16.49
N THR A 139 -0.84 -5.18 -15.47
CA THR A 139 -0.97 -4.63 -14.12
C THR A 139 -1.15 -5.73 -13.07
N ALA A 140 -0.80 -5.42 -11.82
CA ALA A 140 -1.11 -6.26 -10.66
C ALA A 140 -2.47 -5.90 -10.03
N THR A 141 -2.99 -4.68 -10.28
CA THR A 141 -4.27 -4.15 -9.78
C THR A 141 -5.15 -3.75 -10.96
N ALA A 142 -6.06 -4.64 -11.35
CA ALA A 142 -6.80 -4.53 -12.61
C ALA A 142 -8.13 -3.78 -12.50
N ASN A 143 -8.74 -3.73 -11.31
CA ASN A 143 -10.17 -3.47 -11.12
C ASN A 143 -10.69 -2.24 -11.88
N PHE A 144 -10.09 -1.07 -11.70
CA PHE A 144 -10.60 0.16 -12.32
C PHE A 144 -10.34 0.23 -13.81
N ILE A 145 -9.10 -0.08 -14.25
CA ILE A 145 -8.76 0.03 -15.68
C ILE A 145 -9.48 -1.02 -16.52
N LYS A 146 -9.61 -2.26 -16.02
CA LYS A 146 -10.35 -3.32 -16.67
C LYS A 146 -11.84 -2.95 -16.78
N GLY A 147 -12.45 -2.50 -15.68
CA GLY A 147 -13.85 -2.03 -15.67
C GLY A 147 -14.06 -0.85 -16.63
N TYR A 148 -13.14 0.11 -16.68
CA TYR A 148 -13.24 1.20 -17.65
C TYR A 148 -13.23 0.72 -19.10
N LEU A 149 -12.31 -0.20 -19.44
CA LEU A 149 -12.24 -0.76 -20.79
C LEU A 149 -13.50 -1.55 -21.17
N THR A 150 -13.98 -2.43 -20.29
CA THR A 150 -15.07 -3.36 -20.60
C THR A 150 -16.46 -2.79 -20.36
N GLU A 151 -16.67 -2.06 -19.26
CA GLU A 151 -17.99 -1.56 -18.87
C GLU A 151 -18.27 -0.18 -19.47
N LYS A 152 -17.28 0.73 -19.46
CA LYS A 152 -17.47 2.10 -19.95
C LYS A 152 -17.26 2.21 -21.45
N LEU A 153 -16.16 1.66 -21.98
CA LEU A 153 -15.82 1.74 -23.39
C LEU A 153 -16.39 0.57 -24.21
N LYS A 154 -16.88 -0.49 -23.58
CA LYS A 154 -17.41 -1.70 -24.23
C LYS A 154 -16.42 -2.38 -25.18
N LEU A 155 -15.12 -2.29 -24.85
CA LEU A 155 -14.07 -2.93 -25.63
C LEU A 155 -13.94 -4.41 -25.27
N GLU A 156 -13.66 -5.24 -26.27
CA GLU A 156 -13.33 -6.64 -26.06
C GLU A 156 -11.87 -6.78 -25.58
N ILE A 157 -11.65 -7.65 -24.60
CA ILE A 157 -10.33 -7.94 -24.06
C ILE A 157 -10.03 -9.44 -24.13
N ASN A 158 -8.78 -9.78 -24.46
CA ASN A 158 -8.19 -11.09 -24.22
C ASN A 158 -7.55 -11.06 -22.82
N HIS A 159 -8.24 -11.61 -21.82
CA HIS A 159 -7.82 -11.52 -20.43
C HIS A 159 -7.00 -12.73 -19.99
N TYR A 160 -5.75 -12.50 -19.60
CA TYR A 160 -4.85 -13.46 -19.00
C TYR A 160 -4.66 -13.09 -17.52
N TYR A 161 -4.96 -14.05 -16.63
CA TYR A 161 -4.95 -13.81 -15.20
C TYR A 161 -4.03 -14.81 -14.48
N ILE A 162 -3.15 -14.26 -13.64
CA ILE A 162 -2.33 -15.02 -12.70
C ILE A 162 -2.72 -14.62 -11.29
N GLU A 163 -3.19 -15.59 -10.52
CA GLU A 163 -3.65 -15.38 -9.16
C GLU A 163 -2.51 -14.89 -8.24
N ASN A 164 -2.85 -13.96 -7.34
CA ASN A 164 -1.97 -13.59 -6.25
C ASN A 164 -1.87 -14.75 -5.26
N ASN A 165 -0.66 -15.02 -4.81
CA ASN A 165 -0.41 -15.99 -3.76
C ASN A 165 0.16 -15.28 -2.54
N TYR A 166 -0.60 -15.26 -1.46
CA TYR A 166 -0.23 -14.64 -0.18
C TYR A 166 0.22 -15.67 0.88
N ASN A 167 0.53 -16.91 0.51
CA ASN A 167 1.01 -17.94 1.43
C ASN A 167 2.33 -17.57 2.12
N PHE A 168 2.98 -16.51 1.70
CA PHE A 168 4.16 -15.96 2.36
C PHE A 168 3.81 -15.11 3.58
N ILE A 169 2.55 -14.72 3.78
CA ILE A 169 2.11 -14.06 5.01
C ILE A 169 1.97 -15.17 6.06
N GLU A 170 2.81 -15.10 7.09
CA GLU A 170 2.79 -16.04 8.21
C GLU A 170 1.73 -15.64 9.21
N GLU A 171 1.68 -14.36 9.54
CA GLU A 171 0.74 -13.77 10.48
C GLU A 171 0.18 -12.45 9.92
N LEU A 172 -1.10 -12.21 10.17
CA LEU A 172 -1.81 -11.01 9.78
C LEU A 172 -2.39 -10.31 11.01
N TYR A 173 -1.95 -9.09 11.23
CA TYR A 173 -2.44 -8.24 12.30
C TYR A 173 -3.15 -7.02 11.75
N PHE A 174 -4.30 -6.70 12.34
CA PHE A 174 -4.87 -5.38 12.25
C PHE A 174 -4.53 -4.56 13.50
N TYR A 175 -4.44 -3.23 13.39
CA TYR A 175 -4.21 -2.35 14.53
C TYR A 175 -4.99 -1.04 14.39
N GLU A 176 -5.35 -0.44 15.52
CA GLU A 176 -6.13 0.80 15.55
C GLU A 176 -5.30 2.01 16.02
N ASN A 177 -4.28 1.81 16.86
CA ASN A 177 -3.54 2.89 17.49
C ASN A 177 -2.12 3.03 16.93
N ASP A 178 -1.73 4.26 16.59
CA ASP A 178 -0.37 4.54 16.07
C ASP A 178 0.71 4.28 17.14
N LYS A 179 0.39 4.40 18.43
CA LYS A 179 1.31 4.08 19.53
C LYS A 179 1.68 2.59 19.57
N THR A 180 0.79 1.73 19.12
CA THR A 180 1.00 0.28 19.03
C THR A 180 2.17 -0.01 18.08
N ILE A 181 2.21 0.67 16.94
CA ILE A 181 3.31 0.53 15.97
C ILE A 181 4.62 1.10 16.53
N SER A 182 4.58 2.21 17.25
CA SER A 182 5.80 2.72 17.90
C SER A 182 6.38 1.69 18.87
N LYS A 183 5.54 1.06 19.70
CA LYS A 183 5.96 -0.03 20.60
C LYS A 183 6.54 -1.19 19.81
N LEU A 184 5.86 -1.69 18.78
CA LEU A 184 6.34 -2.79 17.94
C LEU A 184 7.75 -2.50 17.40
N LEU A 185 7.95 -1.33 16.80
CA LEU A 185 9.21 -0.96 16.17
C LEU A 185 10.36 -0.78 17.18
N PHE A 186 10.07 -0.36 18.41
CA PHE A 186 11.07 -0.28 19.48
C PHE A 186 11.54 -1.64 20.00
N PHE A 187 10.69 -2.65 19.95
CA PHE A 187 10.97 -4.01 20.43
C PHE A 187 11.32 -4.99 19.32
N LEU A 188 11.57 -4.49 18.12
CA LEU A 188 11.95 -5.34 16.99
C LEU A 188 13.28 -6.07 17.30
N PRO A 189 13.37 -7.39 17.04
CA PRO A 189 14.63 -8.11 17.15
C PRO A 189 15.73 -7.47 16.30
N PRO A 190 16.97 -7.36 16.78
CA PRO A 190 18.06 -6.65 16.07
C PRO A 190 18.41 -7.24 14.70
N ASP A 191 18.10 -8.52 14.47
CA ASP A 191 18.36 -9.26 13.24
C ASP A 191 17.18 -9.21 12.25
N GLU A 192 16.06 -8.61 12.64
CA GLU A 192 14.88 -8.43 11.81
C GLU A 192 14.71 -6.99 11.36
N LYS A 193 14.14 -6.81 10.17
CA LYS A 193 13.90 -5.50 9.57
C LYS A 193 12.41 -5.28 9.29
N ALA A 194 12.02 -4.00 9.31
CA ALA A 194 10.66 -3.56 9.05
C ALA A 194 10.58 -2.53 7.93
N ILE A 195 9.46 -2.55 7.19
CA ILE A 195 9.04 -1.47 6.31
C ILE A 195 7.74 -0.89 6.85
N TYR A 196 7.70 0.43 7.05
CA TYR A 196 6.51 1.16 7.49
C TYR A 196 6.02 2.11 6.41
N PHE A 197 4.97 1.72 5.71
CA PHE A 197 4.27 2.52 4.71
C PHE A 197 3.20 3.40 5.35
N THR A 198 3.35 4.72 5.26
CA THR A 198 2.40 5.67 5.83
C THR A 198 2.44 7.03 5.13
N SER A 199 1.78 8.06 5.69
CA SER A 199 1.91 9.44 5.22
C SER A 199 3.30 10.01 5.50
N ALA A 200 3.77 10.96 4.69
CA ALA A 200 5.10 11.57 4.84
C ALA A 200 5.32 12.15 6.25
N LYS A 201 4.28 12.77 6.84
CA LYS A 201 4.35 13.30 8.20
C LYS A 201 4.60 12.19 9.22
N LYS A 202 3.80 11.13 9.20
CA LYS A 202 3.93 10.02 10.16
C LYS A 202 5.25 9.25 9.97
N ALA A 203 5.66 9.01 8.71
CA ALA A 203 6.92 8.37 8.41
C ALA A 203 8.11 9.16 8.98
N TYR A 204 8.10 10.49 8.81
CA TYR A 204 9.13 11.37 9.34
C TYR A 204 9.08 11.46 10.87
N GLU A 205 7.90 11.57 11.48
CA GLU A 205 7.76 11.58 12.95
C GLU A 205 8.24 10.27 13.56
N MET A 206 7.90 9.12 12.95
CA MET A 206 8.36 7.82 13.39
C MET A 206 9.87 7.68 13.26
N SER A 207 10.45 8.07 12.12
CA SER A 207 11.89 7.97 11.90
C SER A 207 12.70 8.73 12.94
N LYS A 208 12.22 9.86 13.46
CA LYS A 208 12.87 10.62 14.54
C LYS A 208 12.90 9.92 15.89
N LEU A 209 12.04 8.94 16.10
CA LEU A 209 11.97 8.19 17.36
C LEU A 209 12.88 6.95 17.37
N LEU A 210 13.45 6.58 16.22
CA LEU A 210 14.15 5.33 15.99
C LEU A 210 15.65 5.60 15.72
N ASP A 211 16.54 4.80 16.30
CA ASP A 211 17.98 4.97 16.14
C ASP A 211 18.49 4.50 14.77
N SER A 212 17.98 3.36 14.28
CA SER A 212 18.39 2.75 13.00
C SER A 212 17.26 2.81 11.98
N HIS A 213 17.22 3.90 11.19
CA HIS A 213 16.14 4.14 10.26
C HIS A 213 16.56 4.80 8.94
N ILE A 214 15.72 4.63 7.93
CA ILE A 214 15.71 5.42 6.70
C ILE A 214 14.34 6.09 6.57
N PHE A 215 14.33 7.36 6.18
CA PHE A 215 13.11 8.06 5.79
C PHE A 215 13.08 8.27 4.29
N TYR A 216 11.94 7.95 3.64
CA TYR A 216 11.76 8.18 2.21
C TYR A 216 10.37 8.71 1.85
N CYS A 217 10.35 9.75 1.05
CA CYS A 217 9.13 10.31 0.47
C CYS A 217 9.40 10.86 -0.96
N SER A 218 8.34 11.24 -1.66
CA SER A 218 8.44 11.84 -2.99
C SER A 218 9.25 13.13 -3.00
N ASN A 219 10.03 13.33 -4.06
CA ASN A 219 10.73 14.61 -4.35
C ASN A 219 9.74 15.79 -4.50
N ASN A 220 8.48 15.51 -4.83
CA ASN A 220 7.42 16.51 -4.91
C ASN A 220 6.87 16.91 -3.53
N ASN A 221 7.28 16.23 -2.46
CA ASN A 221 6.88 16.59 -1.09
C ASN A 221 7.83 17.68 -0.54
N TYR A 222 7.54 18.94 -0.86
CA TYR A 222 8.37 20.09 -0.49
C TYR A 222 8.62 20.23 1.02
N ASN A 223 7.73 19.73 1.86
CA ASN A 223 7.84 19.85 3.32
C ASN A 223 8.82 18.84 3.92
N TYR A 224 8.96 17.65 3.31
CA TYR A 224 9.71 16.54 3.90
C TYR A 224 10.88 16.03 3.07
N ARG A 225 10.94 16.33 1.74
CA ARG A 225 12.00 15.85 0.85
C ARG A 225 13.43 16.19 1.31
N GLN A 226 13.58 17.31 2.03
CA GLN A 226 14.88 17.76 2.55
C GLN A 226 15.47 16.85 3.63
N TYR A 227 14.67 15.93 4.20
CA TYR A 227 15.08 14.96 5.21
C TYR A 227 15.37 13.57 4.62
N VAL A 228 15.23 13.43 3.30
CA VAL A 228 15.56 12.19 2.59
C VAL A 228 17.07 12.13 2.39
N ASP A 229 17.68 11.03 2.83
CA ASP A 229 19.08 10.73 2.59
C ASP A 229 19.22 10.10 1.20
N SER A 230 19.72 10.88 0.24
CA SER A 230 19.84 10.44 -1.15
C SER A 230 20.86 9.33 -1.37
N GLU A 231 21.90 9.23 -0.54
CA GLU A 231 22.92 8.17 -0.64
C GLU A 231 22.33 6.83 -0.23
N LYS A 232 21.58 6.80 0.88
CA LYS A 232 20.85 5.60 1.32
C LYS A 232 19.80 5.14 0.32
N ILE A 233 19.09 6.09 -0.31
CA ILE A 233 18.09 5.75 -1.34
C ILE A 233 18.75 5.20 -2.58
N THR A 234 19.86 5.78 -3.05
CA THR A 234 20.63 5.23 -4.17
C THR A 234 21.13 3.81 -3.85
N TYR A 235 21.61 3.59 -2.61
CA TYR A 235 22.01 2.25 -2.17
C TYR A 235 20.87 1.23 -2.27
N ILE A 236 19.64 1.62 -1.86
CA ILE A 236 18.46 0.75 -1.99
C ILE A 236 18.14 0.45 -3.46
N GLU A 237 18.21 1.47 -4.33
CA GLU A 237 17.94 1.32 -5.77
C GLU A 237 18.92 0.38 -6.46
N GLU A 238 20.21 0.42 -6.06
CA GLU A 238 21.27 -0.37 -6.66
C GLU A 238 21.35 -1.80 -6.09
N ASN A 239 21.08 -1.98 -4.79
CA ASN A 239 21.31 -3.25 -4.09
C ASN A 239 20.04 -4.01 -3.74
N GLU A 240 18.85 -3.43 -3.94
CA GLU A 240 17.54 -4.01 -3.60
C GLU A 240 17.40 -4.40 -2.11
N MET A 241 18.18 -3.74 -1.25
CA MET A 241 18.22 -3.92 0.21
C MET A 241 18.60 -2.61 0.91
N PHE A 242 18.44 -2.55 2.22
CA PHE A 242 18.90 -1.44 3.05
C PHE A 242 19.68 -1.96 4.27
N GLU A 243 20.58 -1.15 4.80
CA GLU A 243 21.46 -1.55 5.94
C GLU A 243 20.76 -1.36 7.28
N GLU A 244 19.99 -0.31 7.42
CA GLU A 244 19.28 0.02 8.65
C GLU A 244 18.21 -1.02 8.99
N GLN A 245 17.67 -0.91 10.19
CA GLN A 245 16.64 -1.84 10.66
C GLN A 245 15.24 -1.49 10.12
N ILE A 246 14.94 -0.19 9.95
CA ILE A 246 13.58 0.26 9.64
C ILE A 246 13.59 1.24 8.47
N LEU A 247 12.78 0.97 7.46
CA LEU A 247 12.46 1.88 6.36
C LEU A 247 11.08 2.50 6.60
N CYS A 248 11.06 3.80 6.98
CA CYS A 248 9.84 4.60 7.11
C CYS A 248 9.57 5.34 5.80
N CYS A 249 8.52 5.00 5.08
CA CYS A 249 8.31 5.56 3.75
C CYS A 249 6.84 5.84 3.42
N THR A 250 6.66 6.64 2.39
CA THR A 250 5.34 6.85 1.79
C THR A 250 5.07 5.82 0.70
N LYS A 251 3.82 5.77 0.19
CA LYS A 251 3.45 4.92 -0.95
C LYS A 251 4.31 5.15 -2.21
N VAL A 252 5.12 6.19 -2.26
CA VAL A 252 6.07 6.41 -3.38
C VAL A 252 7.10 5.29 -3.49
N ALA A 253 7.44 4.66 -2.38
CA ALA A 253 8.30 3.47 -2.38
C ALA A 253 7.63 2.25 -3.04
N ASP A 254 6.29 2.26 -3.18
CA ASP A 254 5.55 1.18 -3.86
C ASP A 254 5.82 1.14 -5.37
N CYS A 255 6.33 2.20 -5.96
CA CYS A 255 6.56 2.33 -7.39
C CYS A 255 8.04 2.36 -7.79
N GLY A 256 8.98 2.06 -6.89
CA GLY A 256 10.41 2.20 -7.20
C GLY A 256 11.32 1.13 -6.64
N PHE A 257 10.96 0.48 -5.55
CA PHE A 257 11.84 -0.47 -4.90
C PHE A 257 11.40 -1.93 -5.10
N ASN A 258 12.36 -2.78 -5.42
CA ASN A 258 12.21 -4.23 -5.37
C ASN A 258 13.11 -4.72 -4.24
N LEU A 259 12.56 -4.90 -3.04
CA LEU A 259 13.35 -5.27 -1.89
C LEU A 259 13.46 -6.79 -1.76
N LYS A 260 14.69 -7.32 -1.86
CA LYS A 260 15.00 -8.76 -1.78
C LYS A 260 15.59 -9.20 -0.44
N ASP A 261 15.82 -8.27 0.48
CA ASP A 261 16.43 -8.54 1.78
C ASP A 261 15.59 -9.51 2.63
N ASN A 262 16.14 -10.68 2.93
CA ASN A 262 15.47 -11.74 3.68
C ASN A 262 15.31 -11.43 5.18
N LYS A 263 16.00 -10.40 5.68
CA LYS A 263 15.81 -9.89 7.05
C LYS A 263 14.54 -9.06 7.21
N ILE A 264 13.94 -8.60 6.11
CA ILE A 264 12.65 -7.89 6.17
C ILE A 264 11.57 -8.90 6.49
N LYS A 265 11.13 -8.89 7.75
CA LYS A 265 10.10 -9.76 8.31
C LYS A 265 8.79 -9.02 8.57
N HIS A 266 8.84 -7.73 8.83
CA HIS A 266 7.69 -6.95 9.26
C HIS A 266 7.31 -5.94 8.18
N LEU A 267 6.07 -6.05 7.69
CA LEU A 267 5.49 -5.12 6.73
C LEU A 267 4.30 -4.42 7.37
N ILE A 268 4.45 -3.11 7.62
CA ILE A 268 3.47 -2.30 8.33
C ILE A 268 2.86 -1.30 7.36
N ILE A 269 1.53 -1.26 7.26
CA ILE A 269 0.83 -0.44 6.27
C ILE A 269 -0.26 0.40 6.94
N ASP A 270 -0.06 1.72 6.97
CA ASP A 270 -1.02 2.73 7.42
C ASP A 270 -1.54 3.56 6.24
N ILE A 271 -2.14 2.91 5.27
CA ILE A 271 -2.72 3.49 4.06
C ILE A 271 -4.21 3.16 4.05
N ALA A 272 -5.05 4.06 3.51
CA ALA A 272 -6.50 3.86 3.44
C ALA A 272 -6.98 3.37 2.06
N ASP A 273 -6.14 3.43 1.05
CA ASP A 273 -6.46 2.99 -0.30
C ASP A 273 -6.11 1.50 -0.47
N LEU A 274 -7.12 0.70 -0.80
CA LEU A 274 -7.00 -0.76 -0.86
C LEU A 274 -6.02 -1.22 -1.95
N SER A 275 -6.02 -0.57 -3.12
CA SER A 275 -5.09 -0.89 -4.21
C SER A 275 -3.65 -0.60 -3.81
N SER A 276 -3.40 0.55 -3.16
CA SER A 276 -2.08 0.91 -2.65
C SER A 276 -1.58 -0.07 -1.59
N ILE A 277 -2.46 -0.62 -0.73
CA ILE A 277 -2.07 -1.65 0.24
C ILE A 277 -1.54 -2.89 -0.49
N ILE A 278 -2.28 -3.38 -1.49
CA ILE A 278 -1.89 -4.55 -2.29
C ILE A 278 -0.55 -4.31 -3.01
N GLN A 279 -0.35 -3.11 -3.55
CA GLN A 279 0.90 -2.73 -4.20
C GLN A 279 2.07 -2.71 -3.21
N CYS A 280 1.90 -2.12 -2.02
CA CYS A 280 2.92 -2.10 -0.96
C CYS A 280 3.34 -3.52 -0.54
N ILE A 281 2.38 -4.45 -0.40
CA ILE A 281 2.69 -5.86 -0.10
C ILE A 281 3.57 -6.47 -1.21
N GLY A 282 3.31 -6.15 -2.47
CA GLY A 282 4.07 -6.66 -3.61
C GLY A 282 5.51 -6.13 -3.72
N ARG A 283 5.93 -5.13 -2.94
CA ARG A 283 7.30 -4.54 -3.01
C ARG A 283 8.35 -5.36 -2.30
N LYS A 284 7.98 -6.09 -1.29
CA LYS A 284 8.88 -7.13 -0.75
C LYS A 284 8.86 -8.32 -1.71
N ARG A 285 9.99 -8.54 -2.38
CA ARG A 285 10.19 -9.75 -3.20
C ARG A 285 10.40 -10.93 -2.28
N ILE A 286 9.46 -11.86 -2.34
CA ILE A 286 9.48 -13.05 -1.49
C ILE A 286 10.20 -14.16 -2.24
N GLU A 287 11.34 -14.58 -1.73
CA GLU A 287 12.02 -15.80 -2.17
C GLU A 287 11.34 -17.03 -1.57
N PHE A 288 11.58 -18.17 -2.21
CA PHE A 288 11.01 -19.43 -1.76
C PHE A 288 11.37 -19.70 -0.29
N ASN A 289 10.37 -19.91 0.56
CA ASN A 289 10.42 -20.12 2.02
C ASN A 289 10.56 -18.86 2.90
N ASN A 290 10.62 -17.66 2.37
CA ASN A 290 10.56 -16.46 3.20
C ASN A 290 9.12 -16.16 3.61
N LYS A 291 8.95 -15.86 4.89
CA LYS A 291 7.68 -15.48 5.49
C LYS A 291 7.76 -14.06 6.01
N ILE A 292 6.63 -13.36 6.00
CA ILE A 292 6.51 -12.04 6.60
C ILE A 292 5.32 -12.00 7.55
N ILE A 293 5.39 -11.06 8.50
CA ILE A 293 4.28 -10.65 9.34
C ILE A 293 3.73 -9.34 8.77
N LEU A 294 2.44 -9.32 8.50
CA LEU A 294 1.75 -8.19 7.90
C LEU A 294 0.89 -7.46 8.93
N TYR A 295 1.11 -6.16 9.07
CA TYR A 295 0.36 -5.30 9.98
C TYR A 295 -0.37 -4.23 9.18
N ILE A 296 -1.68 -4.17 9.30
CA ILE A 296 -2.52 -3.23 8.55
C ILE A 296 -3.32 -2.36 9.50
N LYS A 297 -3.24 -1.03 9.30
CA LYS A 297 -4.06 -0.08 10.02
C LYS A 297 -5.53 -0.28 9.69
N ASP A 298 -6.32 -0.67 10.68
CA ASP A 298 -7.77 -0.73 10.52
C ASP A 298 -8.35 0.70 10.39
N LYS A 299 -9.07 0.95 9.30
CA LYS A 299 -9.65 2.25 8.99
C LYS A 299 -11.15 2.21 9.23
N LYS A 300 -11.60 2.94 10.24
CA LYS A 300 -13.01 2.96 10.65
C LYS A 300 -13.58 4.39 10.68
N GLY A 301 -14.90 4.46 10.69
CA GLY A 301 -15.66 5.68 10.99
C GLY A 301 -15.23 6.91 10.20
N ASN A 302 -14.86 7.98 10.87
CA ASN A 302 -14.52 9.27 10.26
C ASN A 302 -13.42 9.22 9.20
N ALA A 303 -12.49 8.24 9.26
CA ALA A 303 -11.44 8.12 8.26
C ALA A 303 -12.02 7.70 6.90
N ILE A 304 -12.96 6.77 6.91
CA ILE A 304 -13.68 6.28 5.72
C ILE A 304 -14.66 7.35 5.21
N VAL A 305 -15.44 7.98 6.11
CA VAL A 305 -16.36 9.06 5.76
C VAL A 305 -15.64 10.20 5.03
N ARG A 306 -14.50 10.68 5.55
CA ARG A 306 -13.71 11.73 4.90
C ARG A 306 -13.20 11.33 3.50
N LYS A 307 -12.88 10.06 3.31
CA LYS A 307 -12.50 9.57 1.97
C LYS A 307 -13.68 9.63 1.01
N LEU A 308 -14.85 9.17 1.44
CA LEU A 308 -16.08 9.24 0.65
C LEU A 308 -16.44 10.69 0.28
N GLU A 309 -16.49 11.58 1.27
CA GLU A 309 -16.76 13.01 1.06
C GLU A 309 -15.80 13.65 0.06
N ASN A 310 -14.50 13.30 0.13
CA ASN A 310 -13.52 13.82 -0.82
C ASN A 310 -13.81 13.36 -2.27
N PHE A 311 -14.19 12.11 -2.48
CA PHE A 311 -14.59 11.63 -3.82
C PHE A 311 -15.89 12.28 -4.30
N GLN A 312 -16.88 12.43 -3.44
CA GLN A 312 -18.15 13.08 -3.74
C GLN A 312 -17.95 14.56 -4.13
N GLU A 313 -17.07 15.28 -3.41
CA GLU A 313 -16.72 16.66 -3.72
C GLU A 313 -16.06 16.77 -5.12
N LYS A 314 -15.10 15.89 -5.43
CA LYS A 314 -14.45 15.86 -6.74
C LYS A 314 -15.46 15.61 -7.88
N ILE A 315 -16.35 14.64 -7.72
CA ILE A 315 -17.40 14.33 -8.70
C ILE A 315 -18.34 15.51 -8.87
N LYS A 316 -18.71 16.21 -7.80
CA LYS A 316 -19.54 17.40 -7.89
C LYS A 316 -18.95 18.46 -8.84
N TYR A 317 -17.65 18.77 -8.70
CA TYR A 317 -16.99 19.73 -9.59
C TYR A 317 -16.93 19.23 -11.04
N ALA A 318 -16.61 17.96 -11.24
CA ALA A 318 -16.56 17.38 -12.57
C ALA A 318 -17.92 17.42 -13.27
N ASN A 319 -19.01 17.10 -12.57
CA ASN A 319 -20.36 17.14 -13.11
C ASN A 319 -20.78 18.56 -13.53
N ILE A 320 -20.40 19.60 -12.82
CA ILE A 320 -20.65 20.98 -13.22
C ILE A 320 -20.04 21.26 -14.60
N ILE A 321 -18.78 20.82 -14.83
CA ILE A 321 -18.14 20.99 -16.15
C ILE A 321 -18.88 20.19 -17.22
N LEU A 322 -19.23 18.95 -16.93
CA LEU A 322 -19.90 18.07 -17.92
C LEU A 322 -21.29 18.54 -18.29
N GLU A 323 -22.03 19.15 -17.37
CA GLU A 323 -23.42 19.61 -17.57
C GLU A 323 -23.50 21.05 -18.07
N LYS A 324 -22.64 21.96 -17.54
CA LYS A 324 -22.77 23.40 -17.74
C LYS A 324 -21.54 24.06 -18.38
N GLY A 325 -20.45 23.30 -18.54
CA GLY A 325 -19.18 23.78 -19.04
C GLY A 325 -18.24 24.35 -17.96
N ASP A 326 -17.00 24.59 -18.34
CA ASP A 326 -15.91 25.01 -17.46
C ASP A 326 -16.10 26.42 -16.88
N ILE A 327 -16.75 27.31 -17.61
CA ILE A 327 -17.04 28.67 -17.14
C ILE A 327 -17.94 28.64 -15.91
N ALA A 328 -18.99 27.83 -15.91
CA ALA A 328 -19.91 27.72 -14.78
C ALA A 328 -19.20 27.24 -13.49
N LEU A 329 -18.22 26.32 -13.61
CA LEU A 329 -17.40 25.92 -12.45
C LEU A 329 -16.56 27.08 -11.94
N ILE A 330 -15.94 27.85 -12.82
CA ILE A 330 -15.07 28.98 -12.44
C ILE A 330 -15.91 30.07 -11.75
N GLU A 331 -17.09 30.38 -12.26
CA GLU A 331 -17.99 31.38 -11.67
C GLU A 331 -18.48 30.93 -10.29
N GLU A 332 -18.92 29.67 -10.14
CA GLU A 332 -19.47 29.16 -8.87
C GLU A 332 -18.39 28.96 -7.79
N TYR A 333 -17.18 28.63 -8.19
CA TYR A 333 -16.04 28.32 -7.27
C TYR A 333 -14.78 29.14 -7.55
N SER A 334 -14.94 30.41 -7.90
CA SER A 334 -13.83 31.35 -8.21
C SER A 334 -12.77 31.49 -7.12
N HIS A 335 -13.11 31.21 -5.88
CA HIS A 335 -12.21 31.25 -4.72
C HIS A 335 -11.32 30.02 -4.55
N LYS A 336 -11.56 28.93 -5.31
CA LYS A 336 -10.76 27.70 -5.24
C LYS A 336 -9.64 27.70 -6.26
N ASN A 337 -8.44 27.37 -5.79
CA ASN A 337 -7.25 27.26 -6.66
C ASN A 337 -7.17 25.90 -7.36
N THR A 338 -7.80 24.85 -6.77
CA THR A 338 -7.79 23.49 -7.32
C THR A 338 -9.14 22.80 -7.10
N TYR A 339 -9.54 21.99 -8.07
CA TYR A 339 -10.79 21.24 -8.05
C TYR A 339 -10.57 19.72 -7.91
N GLY A 340 -9.39 19.34 -7.38
CA GLY A 340 -8.95 17.96 -7.29
C GLY A 340 -8.34 17.45 -8.59
N ASN A 341 -7.96 16.19 -8.59
CA ASN A 341 -7.20 15.56 -9.67
C ASN A 341 -8.05 15.04 -10.85
N LEU A 342 -9.35 15.26 -10.84
CA LEU A 342 -10.24 14.95 -11.95
C LEU A 342 -10.22 15.99 -13.05
N ILE A 343 -9.81 17.21 -12.73
CA ILE A 343 -9.93 18.38 -13.58
C ILE A 343 -8.55 18.96 -13.83
N TYR A 344 -8.23 19.18 -15.10
CA TYR A 344 -6.95 19.75 -15.49
C TYR A 344 -7.13 20.82 -16.57
N ASP A 345 -6.11 21.64 -16.71
CA ASP A 345 -6.09 22.78 -17.63
C ASP A 345 -5.60 22.36 -19.01
N VAL A 346 -6.32 22.81 -20.04
CA VAL A 346 -5.96 22.62 -21.45
C VAL A 346 -5.96 23.95 -22.15
N VAL A 347 -4.90 24.24 -22.89
CA VAL A 347 -4.84 25.45 -23.76
C VAL A 347 -5.69 25.23 -25.00
N ASN A 348 -6.79 25.94 -25.08
CA ASN A 348 -7.60 26.00 -26.30
C ASN A 348 -7.06 27.15 -27.18
N ARG A 349 -6.31 26.78 -28.23
CA ARG A 349 -5.68 27.76 -29.14
C ARG A 349 -6.71 28.46 -30.05
N GLU A 350 -7.82 27.83 -30.36
CA GLU A 350 -8.86 28.42 -31.19
C GLU A 350 -9.62 29.52 -30.44
N LYS A 351 -9.92 29.25 -29.15
CA LYS A 351 -10.61 30.20 -28.28
C LYS A 351 -9.65 31.15 -27.54
N LEU A 352 -8.35 30.97 -27.72
CA LEU A 352 -7.28 31.74 -27.06
C LEU A 352 -7.45 31.80 -25.51
N ARG A 353 -7.87 30.70 -24.90
CA ARG A 353 -8.08 30.61 -23.45
C ARG A 353 -7.66 29.26 -22.89
N ILE A 354 -7.48 29.20 -21.57
CA ILE A 354 -7.35 27.96 -20.81
C ILE A 354 -8.75 27.46 -20.49
N GLU A 355 -9.01 26.21 -20.80
CA GLU A 355 -10.26 25.50 -20.48
C GLU A 355 -10.00 24.43 -19.43
N LYS A 356 -10.97 24.21 -18.54
CA LYS A 356 -10.96 23.11 -17.59
C LYS A 356 -11.55 21.87 -18.25
N LYS A 357 -10.82 20.75 -18.19
CA LYS A 357 -11.26 19.47 -18.76
C LYS A 357 -11.36 18.41 -17.69
N VAL A 358 -12.40 17.59 -17.75
CA VAL A 358 -12.57 16.42 -16.88
C VAL A 358 -11.82 15.22 -17.47
N ASN A 359 -11.00 14.54 -16.66
CA ASN A 359 -10.40 13.26 -17.02
C ASN A 359 -11.43 12.14 -16.84
N PRO A 360 -11.89 11.48 -17.93
CA PRO A 360 -12.97 10.51 -17.87
C PRO A 360 -12.59 9.20 -17.14
N LEU A 361 -11.29 8.79 -17.15
CA LEU A 361 -10.85 7.63 -16.39
C LEU A 361 -10.92 7.91 -14.88
N MET A 362 -10.46 9.10 -14.48
CA MET A 362 -10.52 9.53 -13.09
C MET A 362 -11.94 9.73 -12.59
N HIS A 363 -12.82 10.24 -13.45
CA HIS A 363 -14.23 10.37 -13.15
C HIS A 363 -14.87 8.99 -12.90
N TYR A 364 -14.59 8.00 -13.76
CA TYR A 364 -15.03 6.62 -13.57
C TYR A 364 -14.49 6.04 -12.25
N THR A 365 -13.18 6.17 -12.02
CA THR A 365 -12.53 5.68 -10.80
C THR A 365 -13.09 6.29 -9.53
N CYS A 366 -13.38 7.59 -9.53
CA CYS A 366 -14.00 8.25 -8.38
C CYS A 366 -15.41 7.72 -8.10
N ASN A 367 -16.21 7.48 -9.13
CA ASN A 367 -17.53 6.87 -8.96
C ASN A 367 -17.44 5.46 -8.40
N GLN A 368 -16.51 4.64 -8.90
CA GLN A 368 -16.26 3.29 -8.35
C GLN A 368 -15.78 3.33 -6.90
N ASN A 369 -14.94 4.31 -6.54
CA ASN A 369 -14.53 4.50 -5.15
C ASN A 369 -15.68 4.96 -4.24
N ILE A 370 -16.59 5.81 -4.73
CA ILE A 370 -17.79 6.18 -3.97
C ILE A 370 -18.58 4.92 -3.60
N ILE A 371 -18.89 4.07 -4.58
CA ILE A 371 -19.61 2.80 -4.36
C ILE A 371 -18.84 1.93 -3.34
N LEU A 372 -17.53 1.76 -3.53
CA LEU A 372 -16.69 0.97 -2.63
C LEU A 372 -16.74 1.47 -1.18
N TYR A 373 -16.57 2.79 -0.97
CA TYR A 373 -16.55 3.34 0.39
C TYR A 373 -17.93 3.39 1.02
N GLU A 374 -19.00 3.50 0.23
CA GLU A 374 -20.38 3.31 0.71
C GLU A 374 -20.60 1.87 1.18
N GLU A 375 -20.16 0.86 0.43
CA GLU A 375 -20.21 -0.55 0.84
C GLU A 375 -19.41 -0.81 2.13
N ILE A 376 -18.21 -0.23 2.27
CA ILE A 376 -17.41 -0.33 3.49
C ILE A 376 -18.16 0.26 4.70
N LEU A 377 -18.88 1.36 4.52
CA LEU A 377 -19.63 2.02 5.60
C LEU A 377 -20.91 1.27 6.01
N LEU A 378 -21.45 0.39 5.15
CA LEU A 378 -22.59 -0.47 5.50
C LEU A 378 -22.23 -1.46 6.61
N ASP A 379 -21.02 -1.99 6.60
CA ASP A 379 -20.44 -2.80 7.67
C ASP A 379 -19.55 -1.91 8.56
N LYS A 380 -20.13 -1.36 9.60
CA LYS A 380 -19.51 -0.31 10.43
C LYS A 380 -18.21 -0.74 11.12
N GLU A 381 -18.07 -2.02 11.47
CA GLU A 381 -16.96 -2.52 12.27
C GLU A 381 -15.87 -3.16 11.42
N ASP A 382 -16.24 -3.97 10.44
CA ASP A 382 -15.33 -4.83 9.72
C ASP A 382 -15.23 -4.54 8.22
N GLY A 383 -16.03 -3.61 7.70
CA GLY A 383 -16.18 -3.36 6.28
C GLY A 383 -14.86 -3.07 5.54
N PHE A 384 -13.97 -2.31 6.14
CA PHE A 384 -12.65 -2.03 5.54
C PHE A 384 -11.80 -3.31 5.46
N LYS A 385 -11.73 -4.08 6.54
CA LYS A 385 -10.98 -5.33 6.60
C LYS A 385 -11.55 -6.35 5.63
N ASN A 386 -12.87 -6.57 5.68
CA ASN A 386 -13.55 -7.52 4.83
C ASN A 386 -13.33 -7.23 3.35
N LYS A 387 -13.48 -5.96 2.93
CA LYS A 387 -13.20 -5.55 1.54
C LYS A 387 -11.74 -5.69 1.14
N LEU A 388 -10.81 -5.46 2.05
CA LEU A 388 -9.39 -5.67 1.78
C LEU A 388 -9.08 -7.15 1.59
N LEU A 389 -9.52 -8.00 2.51
CA LEU A 389 -9.29 -9.45 2.47
C LEU A 389 -9.96 -10.09 1.25
N GLU A 390 -11.18 -9.64 0.89
CA GLU A 390 -11.88 -10.03 -0.34
C GLU A 390 -11.03 -9.70 -1.59
N ARG A 391 -10.52 -8.46 -1.69
CA ARG A 391 -9.68 -8.04 -2.84
C ARG A 391 -8.35 -8.77 -2.92
N MET A 392 -7.81 -9.19 -1.78
CA MET A 392 -6.61 -10.00 -1.72
C MET A 392 -6.90 -11.49 -2.02
N GLY A 393 -8.15 -11.93 -1.99
CA GLY A 393 -8.51 -13.35 -2.15
C GLY A 393 -8.13 -14.22 -0.94
N ILE A 394 -8.05 -13.61 0.25
CA ILE A 394 -7.66 -14.28 1.51
C ILE A 394 -8.71 -14.08 2.62
N SER A 395 -9.98 -14.06 2.25
CA SER A 395 -11.09 -13.85 3.21
C SER A 395 -11.10 -14.84 4.37
N ASP A 396 -10.57 -16.05 4.15
CA ASP A 396 -10.48 -17.10 5.18
C ASP A 396 -9.21 -17.02 6.04
N MET A 397 -8.30 -16.06 5.79
CA MET A 397 -7.08 -15.91 6.57
C MET A 397 -7.41 -15.39 7.98
N ALA A 398 -6.96 -16.12 9.00
CA ALA A 398 -7.08 -15.69 10.38
C ALA A 398 -6.25 -14.42 10.63
N TYR A 399 -6.79 -13.51 11.41
CA TYR A 399 -6.09 -12.29 11.85
C TYR A 399 -6.36 -12.02 13.34
N THR A 400 -5.46 -11.25 13.95
CA THR A 400 -5.59 -10.80 15.34
C THR A 400 -5.39 -9.28 15.41
N TYR A 401 -5.85 -8.64 16.46
CA TYR A 401 -5.52 -7.24 16.74
C TYR A 401 -4.19 -7.14 17.48
N LEU A 402 -3.25 -6.37 16.93
CA LEU A 402 -1.90 -6.20 17.47
C LEU A 402 -1.90 -5.64 18.91
N GLU A 403 -2.87 -4.77 19.23
CA GLU A 403 -3.06 -4.24 20.58
C GLU A 403 -3.21 -5.35 21.62
N GLN A 404 -4.01 -6.36 21.32
CA GLN A 404 -4.28 -7.47 22.24
C GLN A 404 -3.02 -8.31 22.49
N GLU A 405 -2.23 -8.54 21.44
CA GLU A 405 -1.02 -9.34 21.55
C GLU A 405 0.12 -8.61 22.24
N LEU A 406 0.37 -7.34 21.90
CA LEU A 406 1.39 -6.53 22.56
C LEU A 406 1.06 -6.29 24.04
N ASP A 407 -0.19 -6.06 24.36
CA ASP A 407 -0.61 -5.88 25.74
C ASP A 407 -0.39 -7.18 26.54
N ALA A 408 -0.63 -8.35 25.94
CA ALA A 408 -0.34 -9.65 26.55
C ALA A 408 1.16 -9.89 26.76
N LEU A 409 1.99 -9.58 25.75
CA LEU A 409 3.47 -9.74 25.84
C LEU A 409 4.09 -8.81 26.88
N ILE A 410 3.67 -7.55 26.93
CA ILE A 410 4.14 -6.57 27.91
C ILE A 410 3.73 -7.03 29.32
N LEU A 411 2.52 -7.55 29.44
CA LEU A 411 1.99 -8.06 30.68
C LEU A 411 2.78 -9.28 31.16
N GLU A 412 3.08 -10.22 30.26
CA GLU A 412 3.94 -11.38 30.59
C GLU A 412 5.33 -10.95 31.04
N ASP A 413 5.96 -9.97 30.37
CA ASP A 413 7.26 -9.46 30.76
C ASP A 413 7.24 -8.81 32.16
N ILE A 414 6.19 -8.04 32.46
CA ILE A 414 5.95 -7.49 33.80
C ILE A 414 5.80 -8.61 34.82
N LEU A 415 4.95 -9.58 34.55
CA LEU A 415 4.67 -10.69 35.47
C LEU A 415 5.91 -11.54 35.71
N ASN A 416 6.68 -11.84 34.66
CA ASN A 416 7.92 -12.61 34.77
C ASN A 416 8.97 -11.94 35.72
N LYS A 417 9.03 -10.60 35.77
CA LYS A 417 9.89 -9.85 36.64
C LYS A 417 9.52 -10.01 38.13
N PHE A 418 8.30 -10.40 38.44
CA PHE A 418 7.80 -10.54 39.79
C PHE A 418 7.55 -11.99 40.24
N ILE A 419 7.80 -12.98 39.38
CA ILE A 419 7.63 -14.40 39.75
C ILE A 419 8.46 -14.75 40.98
N GLY A 420 7.83 -15.34 41.97
CA GLY A 420 8.47 -15.83 43.18
C GLY A 420 8.92 -14.74 44.17
N ILE A 421 8.73 -13.46 43.83
CA ILE A 421 9.08 -12.35 44.71
C ILE A 421 7.96 -12.13 45.72
N LYS A 422 8.35 -11.95 47.01
CA LYS A 422 7.39 -11.60 48.08
C LYS A 422 7.06 -10.11 47.99
N LEU A 423 5.86 -9.77 47.48
CA LEU A 423 5.40 -8.38 47.37
C LEU A 423 4.65 -7.97 48.65
N PHE A 424 5.27 -7.17 49.48
CA PHE A 424 4.62 -6.51 50.63
C PHE A 424 3.88 -5.25 50.16
N LYS A 425 3.22 -4.52 51.08
CA LYS A 425 2.26 -3.47 50.76
C LYS A 425 2.76 -2.43 49.73
N ASP A 426 4.04 -2.03 49.84
CA ASP A 426 4.60 -1.03 48.91
C ASP A 426 4.91 -1.60 47.55
N GLU A 427 5.47 -2.84 47.50
CA GLU A 427 5.68 -3.57 46.26
C GLU A 427 4.37 -3.95 45.60
N GLN A 428 3.32 -4.32 46.37
CA GLN A 428 1.96 -4.55 45.84
C GLN A 428 1.41 -3.30 45.16
N ASN A 429 1.61 -2.11 45.73
CA ASN A 429 1.16 -0.88 45.13
C ASN A 429 1.92 -0.57 43.82
N LYS A 430 3.24 -0.73 43.78
CA LYS A 430 4.06 -0.57 42.58
C LYS A 430 3.63 -1.55 41.47
N PHE A 431 3.45 -2.82 41.84
CA PHE A 431 2.97 -3.85 40.93
C PHE A 431 1.60 -3.50 40.34
N LYS A 432 0.64 -3.07 41.20
CA LYS A 432 -0.66 -2.62 40.74
C LYS A 432 -0.59 -1.43 39.80
N GLU A 433 0.23 -0.41 40.13
CA GLU A 433 0.43 0.76 39.27
C GLU A 433 0.96 0.37 37.90
N MET A 434 1.97 -0.52 37.84
CA MET A 434 2.50 -1.03 36.58
C MET A 434 1.44 -1.79 35.78
N LEU A 435 0.73 -2.71 36.42
CA LEU A 435 -0.30 -3.54 35.82
C LEU A 435 -1.48 -2.71 35.29
N LEU A 436 -1.96 -1.75 36.07
CA LEU A 436 -3.09 -0.87 35.70
C LEU A 436 -2.72 0.15 34.63
N LYS A 437 -1.46 0.59 34.60
CA LYS A 437 -0.96 1.50 33.57
C LYS A 437 -1.00 0.83 32.20
N GLU A 438 -0.60 -0.44 32.12
CA GLU A 438 -0.50 -1.18 30.86
C GLU A 438 -1.86 -1.83 30.45
N LEU A 439 -2.62 -2.40 31.38
CA LEU A 439 -3.90 -3.08 31.08
C LEU A 439 -5.09 -2.14 30.80
N LEU A 440 -5.18 -1.01 31.49
CA LEU A 440 -6.42 -0.23 31.47
C LEU A 440 -6.32 1.09 30.71
N ASN A 441 -5.15 1.49 30.18
CA ASN A 441 -4.97 2.81 29.55
C ASN A 441 -5.65 3.97 30.33
N THR A 442 -5.81 3.82 31.67
CA THR A 442 -6.60 4.73 32.48
C THR A 442 -5.84 6.02 32.71
N PRO A 443 -6.47 7.20 32.48
CA PRO A 443 -5.89 8.48 32.86
C PRO A 443 -5.55 8.49 34.34
N LYS A 444 -4.37 9.02 34.70
CA LYS A 444 -3.99 9.29 36.09
C LYS A 444 -5.13 9.92 36.85
N GLY A 445 -5.69 9.23 37.85
CA GLY A 445 -6.67 9.81 38.77
C GLY A 445 -7.88 8.95 39.15
N LYS A 446 -8.10 7.78 38.55
CA LYS A 446 -9.16 6.84 38.98
C LYS A 446 -8.59 5.46 39.30
N SER A 447 -7.69 5.39 40.28
CA SER A 447 -7.30 4.11 40.86
C SER A 447 -8.41 3.62 41.79
N ARG A 448 -9.35 2.83 41.24
CA ARG A 448 -10.13 1.93 42.09
C ARG A 448 -9.13 0.97 42.73
N ALA A 449 -9.31 0.71 44.03
CA ALA A 449 -8.49 -0.26 44.76
C ALA A 449 -8.68 -1.65 44.11
N VAL A 450 -7.80 -2.01 43.19
CA VAL A 450 -7.81 -3.31 42.50
C VAL A 450 -7.36 -4.36 43.50
N GLY A 451 -8.27 -5.29 43.83
CA GLY A 451 -8.02 -6.41 44.74
C GLY A 451 -7.44 -7.62 44.01
N LEU A 452 -6.93 -8.58 44.78
CA LEU A 452 -6.34 -9.82 44.30
C LEU A 452 -7.29 -10.62 43.36
N LYS A 453 -8.56 -10.69 43.72
CA LYS A 453 -9.59 -11.35 42.90
C LYS A 453 -9.73 -10.69 41.52
N THR A 454 -9.73 -9.38 41.45
CA THR A 454 -9.84 -8.64 40.20
C THR A 454 -8.62 -8.86 39.31
N ILE A 455 -7.41 -8.95 39.90
CA ILE A 455 -6.18 -9.22 39.16
C ILE A 455 -6.23 -10.64 38.54
N ASN A 456 -6.62 -11.64 39.32
CA ASN A 456 -6.72 -13.01 38.82
C ASN A 456 -7.81 -13.16 37.76
N SER A 457 -8.97 -12.49 37.90
CA SER A 457 -9.97 -12.46 36.82
C SER A 457 -9.45 -11.80 35.55
N LEU A 458 -8.67 -10.73 35.65
CA LEU A 458 -8.03 -10.10 34.47
C LEU A 458 -7.03 -11.04 33.78
N PHE A 459 -6.31 -11.86 34.53
CA PHE A 459 -5.40 -12.87 33.96
C PHE A 459 -6.17 -13.97 33.24
N GLU A 460 -7.28 -14.44 33.82
CA GLU A 460 -8.18 -15.42 33.19
C GLU A 460 -8.81 -14.85 31.89
N GLU A 461 -9.31 -13.63 31.93
CA GLU A 461 -9.92 -12.97 30.78
C GLU A 461 -8.91 -12.70 29.63
N SER A 462 -7.62 -12.56 29.97
CA SER A 462 -6.52 -12.33 29.02
C SER A 462 -5.76 -13.62 28.63
N ASP A 463 -6.27 -14.80 29.00
CA ASP A 463 -5.63 -16.13 28.80
C ASP A 463 -4.19 -16.22 29.32
N LEU A 464 -3.86 -15.44 30.36
CA LEU A 464 -2.56 -15.40 30.96
C LEU A 464 -2.40 -16.51 31.99
N LYS A 465 -1.39 -17.35 31.83
CA LYS A 465 -1.14 -18.52 32.72
C LYS A 465 -0.41 -18.10 34.00
N TYR A 466 -0.99 -17.17 34.75
CA TYR A 466 -0.44 -16.65 35.99
C TYR A 466 -1.53 -16.58 37.09
N ILE A 467 -1.09 -16.72 38.33
CA ILE A 467 -1.94 -16.54 39.51
C ILE A 467 -1.19 -15.71 40.57
N VAL A 468 -1.91 -14.83 41.21
CA VAL A 468 -1.43 -14.08 42.39
C VAL A 468 -2.02 -14.69 43.63
N ASP A 469 -1.17 -15.20 44.52
CA ASP A 469 -1.56 -15.76 45.82
C ASP A 469 -1.25 -14.78 46.96
N SER A 470 -2.08 -14.79 48.00
CA SER A 470 -1.83 -14.06 49.24
C SER A 470 -1.37 -15.02 50.31
N LYS A 471 -0.13 -14.87 50.78
CA LYS A 471 0.44 -15.66 51.86
C LYS A 471 0.76 -14.80 53.07
N LYS A 472 1.04 -15.46 54.20
CA LYS A 472 1.43 -14.81 55.45
C LYS A 472 2.87 -15.13 55.71
N GLU A 473 3.70 -14.14 56.07
CA GLU A 473 5.09 -14.35 56.43
C GLU A 473 5.19 -14.95 57.84
N THR A 474 6.01 -15.96 57.96
CA THR A 474 6.14 -16.72 59.20
C THR A 474 7.44 -16.46 59.98
N ILE A 475 8.41 -15.83 59.33
CA ILE A 475 9.79 -15.66 59.89
C ILE A 475 10.28 -14.22 59.60
N GLY A 476 11.18 -13.74 60.44
CA GLY A 476 11.91 -12.46 60.25
C GLY A 476 11.13 -11.21 60.63
N GLU A 477 11.61 -10.01 60.26
CA GLU A 477 11.07 -8.72 60.61
C GLU A 477 9.67 -8.46 60.08
N MET A 478 9.26 -9.16 59.02
CA MET A 478 7.96 -9.08 58.36
C MET A 478 6.99 -10.15 58.85
N LYS A 479 7.33 -10.86 59.94
CA LYS A 479 6.45 -11.90 60.53
C LYS A 479 5.05 -11.38 60.74
N ASP A 480 4.05 -12.21 60.45
CA ASP A 480 2.62 -11.94 60.51
C ASP A 480 2.06 -10.93 59.48
N LYS A 481 2.89 -10.29 58.60
CA LYS A 481 2.42 -9.49 57.50
C LYS A 481 2.01 -10.35 56.30
N ARG A 482 1.00 -9.92 55.57
CA ARG A 482 0.60 -10.57 54.32
C ARG A 482 1.40 -10.03 53.16
N TYR A 483 1.82 -10.93 52.26
CA TYR A 483 2.46 -10.58 51.00
C TYR A 483 1.77 -11.30 49.80
N TRP A 484 1.94 -10.78 48.63
CA TRP A 484 1.53 -11.43 47.39
C TRP A 484 2.73 -12.14 46.77
N VAL A 485 2.46 -13.27 46.14
CA VAL A 485 3.44 -13.99 45.28
C VAL A 485 2.78 -14.32 43.97
N ILE A 486 3.51 -14.09 42.88
CA ILE A 486 3.04 -14.40 41.52
C ILE A 486 3.67 -15.72 41.12
N ASN A 487 2.83 -16.63 40.67
CA ASN A 487 3.24 -17.95 40.17
C ASN A 487 2.72 -18.13 38.74
N LYS A 488 3.53 -18.81 37.90
CA LYS A 488 3.09 -19.25 36.56
C LYS A 488 2.34 -20.60 36.76
N ILE A 489 1.16 -20.75 36.12
CA ILE A 489 0.34 -21.96 36.19
C ILE A 489 0.81 -22.94 35.12
#